data_5c918ace5a3785e4b2458e263a6f2573
#
_entry.id   5c918ace5a3785e4b2458e263a6f2573
#
_cell.length_a   1.000
_cell.length_b   1.000
_cell.length_c   1.000
_cell.angle_alpha   90.00
_cell.angle_beta   90.00
_cell.angle_gamma   90.00
#
_symmetry.space_group_name_H-M   'P 1'
#
loop_
_entity.id
_entity.type
_entity.pdbx_description
1 polymer ?
#
loop_
_entity_poly.entity_id
_entity_poly.type
_entity_poly.pdbx_seq_one_letter_code
_entity_poly.pdbx_strand_id
1 'polypeptide(L)'
;MAVLWILPALIVPAGIYLLLIAPGRRSMAPFDGVPIAHRGFHTETPEAPENSLAAFRRARQAGFGAELDIQFTADRQLVVFHDETLKRVCGADIPVRSLSFAQLQAYPIQGGESRIPLFSEVLAELDGAPVVVELKSYGSNGDTSLCEAAWPLLAAYKGPI
;
A
#
# COMPACT_ATOMS: atom_id res chain seq x y z
N MET A 1 19.27 47.90 19.15
CA MET A 1 19.70 46.59 19.68
C MET A 1 18.62 45.47 19.63
N ALA A 2 17.35 45.75 19.42
CA ALA A 2 16.29 44.75 19.33
C ALA A 2 16.37 43.84 18.08
N VAL A 3 16.86 44.35 16.93
CA VAL A 3 16.95 43.58 15.67
C VAL A 3 17.95 42.43 15.74
N LEU A 4 18.95 42.51 16.61
CA LEU A 4 20.01 41.49 16.73
C LEU A 4 19.49 40.14 17.32
N TRP A 5 18.37 40.14 18.03
CA TRP A 5 17.78 38.95 18.65
C TRP A 5 16.61 38.34 17.86
N ILE A 6 16.04 39.09 16.90
CA ILE A 6 14.91 38.61 16.09
C ILE A 6 15.37 37.54 15.08
N LEU A 7 16.53 37.73 14.45
CA LEU A 7 17.08 36.78 13.47
C LEU A 7 17.33 35.38 14.08
N PRO A 8 18.08 35.23 15.18
CA PRO A 8 18.26 33.89 15.78
C PRO A 8 16.95 33.30 16.33
N ALA A 9 16.00 34.12 16.82
CA ALA A 9 14.69 33.64 17.26
C ALA A 9 13.82 33.05 16.15
N LEU A 10 14.05 33.41 14.89
CA LEU A 10 13.37 32.83 13.71
C LEU A 10 14.17 31.68 13.08
N ILE A 11 15.50 31.82 13.00
CA ILE A 11 16.37 30.83 12.34
C ILE A 11 16.42 29.52 13.12
N VAL A 12 16.49 29.57 14.46
CA VAL A 12 16.61 28.36 15.30
C VAL A 12 15.33 27.49 15.20
N PRO A 13 14.10 28.02 15.38
CA PRO A 13 12.90 27.20 15.18
C PRO A 13 12.75 26.69 13.75
N ALA A 14 13.11 27.49 12.73
CA ALA A 14 13.07 27.04 11.35
C ALA A 14 14.08 25.90 11.09
N GLY A 15 15.29 26.00 11.65
CA GLY A 15 16.29 24.93 11.57
C GLY A 15 15.84 23.65 12.25
N ILE A 16 15.27 23.76 13.47
CA ILE A 16 14.69 22.62 14.18
C ILE A 16 13.55 21.99 13.37
N TYR A 17 12.65 22.81 12.83
CA TYR A 17 11.55 22.33 11.98
C TYR A 17 12.06 21.57 10.76
N LEU A 18 13.06 22.13 10.04
CA LEU A 18 13.67 21.47 8.88
C LEU A 18 14.35 20.15 9.26
N LEU A 19 14.96 20.04 10.45
CA LEU A 19 15.55 18.81 10.94
C LEU A 19 14.47 17.76 11.26
N LEU A 20 13.34 18.20 11.82
CA LEU A 20 12.22 17.30 12.18
C LEU A 20 11.49 16.73 10.95
N ILE A 21 11.42 17.51 9.86
CA ILE A 21 10.79 17.06 8.60
C ILE A 21 11.79 16.50 7.60
N ALA A 22 13.09 16.52 7.91
CA ALA A 22 14.10 15.97 7.01
C ALA A 22 13.83 14.48 6.77
N PRO A 23 13.93 14.00 5.53
CA PRO A 23 13.77 12.59 5.23
C PRO A 23 14.79 11.77 6.01
N GLY A 24 14.36 10.61 6.50
CA GLY A 24 15.24 9.67 7.20
C GLY A 24 16.44 9.27 6.32
N ARG A 25 17.57 9.00 6.97
CA ARG A 25 18.82 8.60 6.26
C ARG A 25 18.82 7.13 5.81
N ARG A 26 17.65 6.53 5.59
CA ARG A 26 17.59 5.16 5.06
C ARG A 26 18.00 5.16 3.60
N SER A 27 18.85 4.19 3.24
CA SER A 27 19.26 4.04 1.85
C SER A 27 18.06 3.61 1.00
N MET A 28 17.84 4.31 -0.11
CA MET A 28 16.87 3.93 -1.15
C MET A 28 17.51 2.98 -2.19
N ALA A 29 18.78 2.61 -2.02
CA ALA A 29 19.51 1.77 -2.97
C ALA A 29 18.78 0.47 -3.38
N PRO A 30 18.01 -0.21 -2.51
CA PRO A 30 17.24 -1.38 -2.93
C PRO A 30 16.15 -1.10 -3.97
N PHE A 31 15.77 0.18 -4.14
CA PHE A 31 14.77 0.63 -5.13
C PHE A 31 15.41 1.32 -6.34
N ASP A 32 16.73 1.60 -6.29
CA ASP A 32 17.41 2.33 -7.36
C ASP A 32 17.39 1.52 -8.66
N GLY A 33 16.82 2.13 -9.71
CA GLY A 33 16.73 1.53 -11.03
C GLY A 33 15.69 0.41 -11.16
N VAL A 34 14.91 0.11 -10.10
CA VAL A 34 13.82 -0.86 -10.16
C VAL A 34 12.51 -0.14 -10.46
N PRO A 35 11.86 -0.40 -11.61
CA PRO A 35 10.53 0.13 -11.87
C PRO A 35 9.53 -0.41 -10.85
N ILE A 36 8.66 0.45 -10.32
CA ILE A 36 7.59 0.07 -9.40
C ILE A 36 6.26 0.07 -10.16
N ALA A 37 5.64 -1.08 -10.26
CA ALA A 37 4.35 -1.26 -10.91
C ALA A 37 3.22 -0.84 -9.96
N HIS A 38 2.55 0.28 -10.26
CA HIS A 38 1.42 0.79 -9.51
C HIS A 38 0.26 -0.20 -9.55
N ARG A 39 -0.18 -0.70 -8.38
CA ARG A 39 -1.18 -1.77 -8.21
C ARG A 39 -0.84 -3.07 -8.96
N GLY A 40 0.47 -3.38 -9.07
CA GLY A 40 0.97 -4.47 -9.89
C GLY A 40 1.11 -4.09 -11.38
N PHE A 41 1.70 -4.98 -12.18
CA PHE A 41 1.83 -4.78 -13.63
C PHE A 41 0.51 -5.19 -14.34
N HIS A 42 -0.55 -4.45 -14.00
CA HIS A 42 -1.92 -4.73 -14.41
C HIS A 42 -2.20 -4.36 -15.87
N THR A 43 -3.31 -4.86 -16.37
CA THR A 43 -3.90 -4.52 -17.67
C THR A 43 -5.29 -3.92 -17.47
N GLU A 44 -5.79 -3.24 -18.50
CA GLU A 44 -7.17 -2.74 -18.52
C GLU A 44 -8.20 -3.87 -18.78
N THR A 45 -7.72 -5.12 -18.89
CA THR A 45 -8.52 -6.30 -19.18
C THR A 45 -8.60 -7.22 -17.96
N PRO A 46 -9.60 -8.14 -17.89
CA PRO A 46 -9.79 -9.02 -16.75
C PRO A 46 -8.69 -10.05 -16.50
N GLU A 47 -7.72 -10.23 -17.43
CA GLU A 47 -6.66 -11.21 -17.28
C GLU A 47 -5.69 -10.89 -16.13
N ALA A 48 -5.39 -9.59 -15.93
CA ALA A 48 -4.50 -9.14 -14.86
C ALA A 48 -4.96 -7.77 -14.34
N PRO A 49 -6.12 -7.69 -13.69
CA PRO A 49 -6.65 -6.42 -13.19
C PRO A 49 -5.80 -5.86 -12.05
N GLU A 50 -5.93 -4.56 -11.78
CA GLU A 50 -5.24 -3.89 -10.67
C GLU A 50 -5.40 -4.64 -9.34
N ASN A 51 -4.36 -4.64 -8.50
CA ASN A 51 -4.34 -5.26 -7.18
C ASN A 51 -4.71 -6.77 -7.17
N SER A 52 -4.56 -7.47 -8.30
CA SER A 52 -4.77 -8.93 -8.39
C SER A 52 -3.46 -9.71 -8.29
N LEU A 53 -3.52 -10.97 -7.86
CA LEU A 53 -2.36 -11.86 -7.87
C LEU A 53 -1.75 -11.99 -9.27
N ALA A 54 -2.56 -11.97 -10.32
CA ALA A 54 -2.09 -12.01 -11.70
C ALA A 54 -1.23 -10.78 -12.06
N ALA A 55 -1.65 -9.57 -11.62
CA ALA A 55 -0.89 -8.34 -11.85
C ALA A 55 0.45 -8.35 -11.08
N PHE A 56 0.48 -8.85 -9.85
CA PHE A 56 1.69 -8.96 -9.04
C PHE A 56 2.65 -10.02 -9.59
N ARG A 57 2.15 -11.15 -10.05
CA ARG A 57 2.93 -12.18 -10.76
C ARG A 57 3.62 -11.60 -12.00
N ARG A 58 2.90 -10.82 -12.79
CA ARG A 58 3.46 -10.13 -13.96
C ARG A 58 4.52 -9.11 -13.60
N ALA A 59 4.34 -8.34 -12.51
CA ALA A 59 5.35 -7.42 -12.02
C ALA A 59 6.65 -8.17 -11.67
N ARG A 60 6.55 -9.23 -10.87
CA ARG A 60 7.70 -10.07 -10.50
C ARG A 60 8.39 -10.67 -11.73
N GLN A 61 7.63 -11.23 -12.68
CA GLN A 61 8.19 -11.82 -13.92
C GLN A 61 8.90 -10.79 -14.80
N ALA A 62 8.46 -9.54 -14.76
CA ALA A 62 9.12 -8.43 -15.46
C ALA A 62 10.34 -7.87 -14.72
N GLY A 63 10.65 -8.36 -13.52
CA GLY A 63 11.73 -7.83 -12.68
C GLY A 63 11.38 -6.48 -12.04
N PHE A 64 10.10 -6.15 -11.91
CA PHE A 64 9.60 -4.91 -11.29
C PHE A 64 9.34 -5.14 -9.81
N GLY A 65 9.45 -4.07 -9.02
CA GLY A 65 8.78 -3.97 -7.74
C GLY A 65 7.28 -3.69 -7.94
N ALA A 66 6.53 -3.70 -6.87
CA ALA A 66 5.10 -3.39 -6.90
C ALA A 66 4.73 -2.37 -5.83
N GLU A 67 3.81 -1.50 -6.16
CA GLU A 67 3.03 -0.73 -5.20
C GLU A 67 1.68 -1.39 -5.05
N LEU A 68 1.10 -1.35 -3.85
CA LEU A 68 -0.18 -1.96 -3.52
C LEU A 68 -0.88 -1.25 -2.36
N ASP A 69 -2.20 -1.39 -2.32
CA ASP A 69 -3.08 -0.75 -1.35
C ASP A 69 -3.65 -1.78 -0.38
N ILE A 70 -3.51 -1.60 0.93
CA ILE A 70 -4.11 -2.50 1.91
C ILE A 70 -5.19 -1.83 2.76
N GLN A 71 -6.21 -2.60 3.10
CA GLN A 71 -7.28 -2.20 4.01
C GLN A 71 -7.85 -3.41 4.75
N PHE A 72 -8.68 -3.14 5.77
CA PHE A 72 -9.37 -4.18 6.53
C PHE A 72 -10.71 -4.59 5.92
N THR A 73 -11.01 -5.89 6.04
CA THR A 73 -12.35 -6.44 5.95
C THR A 73 -13.11 -6.31 7.28
N ALA A 74 -14.40 -6.66 7.30
CA ALA A 74 -15.22 -6.70 8.53
C ALA A 74 -14.65 -7.67 9.60
N ASP A 75 -14.08 -8.79 9.17
CA ASP A 75 -13.41 -9.79 10.03
C ASP A 75 -11.92 -9.53 10.22
N ARG A 76 -11.48 -8.27 9.99
CA ARG A 76 -10.12 -7.79 10.24
C ARG A 76 -9.03 -8.52 9.45
N GLN A 77 -9.34 -9.13 8.32
CA GLN A 77 -8.33 -9.61 7.39
C GLN A 77 -7.73 -8.43 6.62
N LEU A 78 -6.42 -8.49 6.35
CA LEU A 78 -5.75 -7.53 5.47
C LEU A 78 -5.92 -7.98 4.02
N VAL A 79 -6.61 -7.18 3.22
CA VAL A 79 -6.81 -7.42 1.79
C VAL A 79 -6.13 -6.34 0.96
N VAL A 80 -5.79 -6.68 -0.28
CA VAL A 80 -5.18 -5.74 -1.22
C VAL A 80 -6.26 -5.21 -2.15
N PHE A 81 -6.67 -3.96 -1.92
CA PHE A 81 -7.71 -3.29 -2.68
C PHE A 81 -7.69 -1.77 -2.44
N HIS A 82 -7.80 -0.96 -3.51
CA HIS A 82 -7.63 0.49 -3.43
C HIS A 82 -8.86 1.22 -2.88
N ASP A 83 -10.04 0.98 -3.45
CA ASP A 83 -11.22 1.83 -3.19
C ASP A 83 -11.90 1.49 -1.86
N GLU A 84 -12.61 2.43 -1.26
CA GLU A 84 -13.43 2.18 -0.07
C GLU A 84 -14.56 1.18 -0.36
N THR A 85 -15.12 1.23 -1.59
CA THR A 85 -16.22 0.36 -2.01
C THR A 85 -15.84 -0.49 -3.23
N LEU A 86 -16.55 -1.58 -3.44
CA LEU A 86 -16.37 -2.49 -4.57
C LEU A 86 -16.88 -1.91 -5.90
N LYS A 87 -17.43 -0.69 -5.92
CA LYS A 87 -18.23 -0.15 -7.04
C LYS A 87 -17.47 -0.10 -8.35
N ARG A 88 -16.30 0.52 -8.39
CA ARG A 88 -15.56 0.78 -9.63
C ARG A 88 -15.03 -0.50 -10.26
N VAL A 89 -14.50 -1.40 -9.45
CA VAL A 89 -13.73 -2.56 -9.94
C VAL A 89 -14.56 -3.84 -9.95
N CYS A 90 -15.52 -3.97 -9.03
CA CYS A 90 -16.34 -5.19 -8.90
C CYS A 90 -17.84 -4.94 -9.18
N GLY A 91 -18.26 -3.70 -9.47
CA GLY A 91 -19.64 -3.36 -9.84
C GLY A 91 -20.65 -3.31 -8.69
N ALA A 92 -20.25 -3.48 -7.43
CA ALA A 92 -21.12 -3.50 -6.26
C ALA A 92 -20.87 -2.28 -5.34
N ASP A 93 -21.89 -1.49 -5.05
CA ASP A 93 -21.77 -0.31 -4.19
C ASP A 93 -21.82 -0.70 -2.70
N ILE A 94 -20.82 -1.48 -2.27
CA ILE A 94 -20.70 -2.07 -0.93
C ILE A 94 -19.30 -1.73 -0.40
N PRO A 95 -19.18 -1.19 0.84
CA PRO A 95 -17.88 -0.95 1.45
C PRO A 95 -17.13 -2.26 1.73
N VAL A 96 -15.84 -2.32 1.40
CA VAL A 96 -14.97 -3.49 1.68
C VAL A 96 -15.01 -3.86 3.15
N ARG A 97 -14.94 -2.87 4.04
CA ARG A 97 -14.96 -3.04 5.50
C ARG A 97 -16.28 -3.59 6.07
N SER A 98 -17.35 -3.67 5.29
CA SER A 98 -18.63 -4.25 5.70
C SER A 98 -18.77 -5.74 5.40
N LEU A 99 -17.84 -6.31 4.66
CA LEU A 99 -17.83 -7.72 4.25
C LEU A 99 -16.67 -8.47 4.90
N SER A 100 -16.90 -9.74 5.28
CA SER A 100 -15.80 -10.63 5.62
C SER A 100 -14.98 -11.00 4.38
N PHE A 101 -13.75 -11.47 4.57
CA PHE A 101 -12.92 -11.95 3.46
C PHE A 101 -13.65 -13.04 2.63
N ALA A 102 -14.33 -13.97 3.28
CA ALA A 102 -15.09 -15.01 2.59
C ALA A 102 -16.20 -14.42 1.71
N GLN A 103 -16.91 -13.39 2.19
CA GLN A 103 -17.94 -12.70 1.41
C GLN A 103 -17.36 -11.93 0.22
N LEU A 104 -16.18 -11.32 0.36
CA LEU A 104 -15.50 -10.61 -0.72
C LEU A 104 -15.20 -11.52 -1.92
N GLN A 105 -14.97 -12.81 -1.70
CA GLN A 105 -14.68 -13.78 -2.77
C GLN A 105 -15.84 -13.99 -3.76
N ALA A 106 -17.06 -13.54 -3.43
CA ALA A 106 -18.19 -13.55 -4.35
C ALA A 106 -18.10 -12.44 -5.43
N TYR A 107 -17.21 -11.46 -5.27
CA TYR A 107 -17.10 -10.29 -6.14
C TYR A 107 -15.85 -10.38 -7.04
N PRO A 108 -16.00 -10.76 -8.32
CA PRO A 108 -14.89 -10.81 -9.25
C PRO A 108 -14.37 -9.41 -9.57
N ILE A 109 -13.06 -9.28 -9.74
CA ILE A 109 -12.44 -8.04 -10.21
C ILE A 109 -12.69 -7.92 -11.73
N GLN A 110 -13.24 -6.80 -12.17
CA GLN A 110 -13.57 -6.50 -13.58
C GLN A 110 -14.38 -7.62 -14.28
N GLY A 111 -15.19 -8.36 -13.52
CA GLY A 111 -16.00 -9.47 -14.07
C GLY A 111 -15.19 -10.71 -14.50
N GLY A 112 -13.89 -10.75 -14.21
CA GLY A 112 -13.00 -11.85 -14.57
C GLY A 112 -12.91 -12.96 -13.51
N GLU A 113 -11.84 -13.75 -13.58
CA GLU A 113 -11.58 -14.85 -12.63
C GLU A 113 -10.85 -14.36 -11.36
N SER A 114 -10.19 -13.22 -11.44
CA SER A 114 -9.43 -12.66 -10.31
C SER A 114 -10.35 -12.27 -9.15
N ARG A 115 -9.85 -12.50 -7.94
CA ARG A 115 -10.53 -12.13 -6.68
C ARG A 115 -9.63 -11.20 -5.89
N ILE A 116 -10.23 -10.47 -4.93
CA ILE A 116 -9.50 -9.62 -4.00
C ILE A 116 -8.61 -10.51 -3.14
N PRO A 117 -7.26 -10.38 -3.20
CA PRO A 117 -6.36 -11.26 -2.48
C PRO A 117 -6.13 -10.78 -1.04
N LEU A 118 -5.69 -11.70 -0.18
CA LEU A 118 -5.07 -11.37 1.09
C LEU A 118 -3.72 -10.69 0.86
N PHE A 119 -3.34 -9.79 1.76
CA PHE A 119 -2.01 -9.16 1.73
C PHE A 119 -0.89 -10.20 1.84
N SER A 120 -1.06 -11.22 2.67
CA SER A 120 -0.09 -12.33 2.78
C SER A 120 0.10 -13.11 1.48
N GLU A 121 -0.97 -13.31 0.70
CA GLU A 121 -0.91 -13.98 -0.60
C GLU A 121 -0.11 -13.15 -1.62
N VAL A 122 -0.32 -11.82 -1.60
CA VAL A 122 0.42 -10.91 -2.49
C VAL A 122 1.90 -10.87 -2.15
N LEU A 123 2.26 -10.79 -0.86
CA LEU A 123 3.66 -10.84 -0.43
C LEU A 123 4.33 -12.16 -0.83
N ALA A 124 3.61 -13.29 -0.73
CA ALA A 124 4.10 -14.58 -1.19
C ALA A 124 4.30 -14.62 -2.72
N GLU A 125 3.37 -14.03 -3.50
CA GLU A 125 3.48 -13.97 -4.96
C GLU A 125 4.65 -13.09 -5.42
N LEU A 126 4.92 -11.97 -4.71
CA LEU A 126 6.02 -11.06 -5.01
C LEU A 126 7.40 -11.63 -4.67
N ASP A 127 7.48 -12.59 -3.76
CA ASP A 127 8.67 -13.43 -3.48
C ASP A 127 9.99 -12.64 -3.36
N GLY A 128 9.99 -11.57 -2.56
CA GLY A 128 11.16 -10.74 -2.30
C GLY A 128 11.38 -9.58 -3.28
N ALA A 129 10.49 -9.35 -4.25
CA ALA A 129 10.53 -8.14 -5.08
C ALA A 129 10.31 -6.88 -4.23
N PRO A 130 10.88 -5.71 -4.61
CA PRO A 130 10.64 -4.47 -3.87
C PRO A 130 9.15 -4.12 -3.79
N VAL A 131 8.68 -3.69 -2.61
CA VAL A 131 7.26 -3.40 -2.35
C VAL A 131 7.09 -2.02 -1.73
N VAL A 132 6.14 -1.26 -2.24
CA VAL A 132 5.61 -0.03 -1.64
C VAL A 132 4.19 -0.31 -1.19
N VAL A 133 3.88 -0.10 0.09
CA VAL A 133 2.57 -0.42 0.66
C VAL A 133 1.86 0.86 1.08
N GLU A 134 0.72 1.15 0.45
CA GLU A 134 -0.18 2.22 0.87
C GLU A 134 -1.20 1.69 1.88
N LEU A 135 -1.30 2.36 3.02
CA LEU A 135 -2.27 2.04 4.08
C LEU A 135 -3.55 2.85 3.87
N LYS A 136 -4.63 2.22 3.41
CA LYS A 136 -5.93 2.89 3.19
C LYS A 136 -6.72 2.99 4.49
N SER A 137 -6.65 4.15 5.13
CA SER A 137 -7.42 4.43 6.35
C SER A 137 -8.71 5.15 6.00
N TYR A 138 -9.82 4.42 5.97
CA TYR A 138 -11.18 4.95 5.80
C TYR A 138 -11.90 5.14 7.15
N GLY A 139 -11.14 5.27 8.23
CA GLY A 139 -11.63 5.44 9.60
C GLY A 139 -11.31 6.79 10.20
N SER A 140 -11.28 6.87 11.52
CA SER A 140 -10.89 8.07 12.27
C SER A 140 -9.40 8.38 12.08
N ASN A 141 -9.05 9.67 12.00
CA ASN A 141 -7.67 10.11 11.99
C ASN A 141 -6.92 9.60 13.23
N GLY A 142 -5.73 9.04 13.04
CA GLY A 142 -4.89 8.51 14.12
C GLY A 142 -5.12 7.03 14.46
N ASP A 143 -5.93 6.30 13.70
CA ASP A 143 -6.04 4.84 13.83
C ASP A 143 -4.79 4.15 13.26
N THR A 144 -3.95 3.59 14.16
CA THR A 144 -2.72 2.88 13.81
C THR A 144 -2.92 1.38 13.60
N SER A 145 -4.14 0.89 13.81
CA SER A 145 -4.43 -0.56 13.82
C SER A 145 -4.06 -1.26 12.51
N LEU A 146 -4.19 -0.58 11.36
CA LEU A 146 -3.80 -1.12 10.06
C LEU A 146 -2.28 -1.32 9.97
N CYS A 147 -1.50 -0.35 10.44
CA CYS A 147 -0.05 -0.44 10.51
C CYS A 147 0.41 -1.57 11.45
N GLU A 148 -0.21 -1.66 12.63
CA GLU A 148 0.08 -2.70 13.63
C GLU A 148 -0.20 -4.11 13.09
N ALA A 149 -1.30 -4.28 12.34
CA ALA A 149 -1.65 -5.57 11.73
C ALA A 149 -0.75 -5.92 10.53
N ALA A 150 -0.31 -4.94 9.75
CA ALA A 150 0.54 -5.17 8.59
C ALA A 150 2.00 -5.45 8.99
N TRP A 151 2.48 -4.86 10.09
CA TRP A 151 3.88 -4.90 10.47
C TRP A 151 4.46 -6.32 10.63
N PRO A 152 3.80 -7.31 11.27
CA PRO A 152 4.33 -8.67 11.36
C PRO A 152 4.57 -9.33 10.01
N LEU A 153 3.71 -9.07 9.02
CA LEU A 153 3.85 -9.60 7.67
C LEU A 153 5.01 -8.93 6.93
N LEU A 154 5.11 -7.60 7.06
CA LEU A 154 6.18 -6.82 6.48
C LEU A 154 7.54 -7.17 7.09
N ALA A 155 7.61 -7.31 8.41
CA ALA A 155 8.85 -7.68 9.10
C ALA A 155 9.36 -9.08 8.73
N ALA A 156 8.47 -9.99 8.32
CA ALA A 156 8.80 -11.32 7.83
C ALA A 156 9.15 -11.35 6.33
N TYR A 157 8.79 -10.31 5.58
CA TYR A 157 9.06 -10.24 4.16
C TYR A 157 10.55 -10.05 3.87
N LYS A 158 11.06 -10.75 2.87
CA LYS A 158 12.51 -10.76 2.57
C LYS A 158 12.96 -9.70 1.57
N GLY A 159 12.03 -9.04 0.92
CA GLY A 159 12.30 -7.98 -0.05
C GLY A 159 12.43 -6.60 0.59
N PRO A 160 12.89 -5.59 -0.18
CA PRO A 160 12.84 -4.19 0.21
C PRO A 160 11.39 -3.70 0.40
N ILE A 161 11.16 -2.89 1.45
CA ILE A 161 9.87 -2.30 1.79
C ILE A 161 10.04 -0.79 2.00
#